data_f7e2ec08037618be3e27fd8a406a0118
#
_entry.id   f7e2ec08037618be3e27fd8a406a0118
#
_cell.length_a   1.000
_cell.length_b   1.000
_cell.length_c   1.000
_cell.angle_alpha   90.00
_cell.angle_beta   90.00
_cell.angle_gamma   90.00
#
_symmetry.space_group_name_H-M   'P 1'
#
loop_
_entity.id
_entity.type
_entity.pdbx_description
1 polymer ?
#
loop_
_entity_poly.entity_id
_entity_poly.type
_entity_poly.pdbx_seq_one_letter_code
_entity_poly.pdbx_strand_id
1 'polypeptide(L)'
;MTNFLTIIQSTERAVSTSAERYLLVYMIGVLLIVCSLIIIFFIVFQKRKNSLLLDKIRQQQAFEAELSSAQTEIQEQTLKNIGWELHDNVGQLLAVASMQLNILKTQISEDVKENFGEASDIVKQSLKEVRSLSRSLNNEVILNIGFEQSITNELNRLKKMKFASAELQVKGEVVPFENKKHEIIIFRILQEFFSNSVKYSEAKNLSVKLNYGPEKLQIIASDDGKGFDMKSTEKGSGLLNMKSRADLINTTYNLSSKIGDGVTLELEYPYKSA
;
A
#
# COMPACT_ATOMS: atom_id res chain seq x y z
N MET A 1 92.42 24.17 36.04
CA MET A 1 91.18 24.73 35.58
C MET A 1 91.21 24.89 34.06
N THR A 2 91.55 23.81 33.31
CA THR A 2 91.76 23.81 31.85
C THR A 2 91.58 22.40 31.30
N ASN A 3 90.40 21.70 31.51
CA ASN A 3 90.09 20.40 30.90
C ASN A 3 88.64 20.14 30.79
N PHE A 4 87.76 21.17 30.62
CA PHE A 4 86.30 21.00 30.46
C PHE A 4 85.77 21.55 29.14
N LEU A 5 86.66 21.98 28.21
CA LEU A 5 86.20 22.64 26.95
C LEU A 5 86.48 21.85 25.67
N THR A 6 86.84 20.57 25.75
CA THR A 6 87.21 19.77 24.58
C THR A 6 86.28 18.58 24.29
N ILE A 7 85.07 18.50 24.92
CA ILE A 7 84.14 17.41 24.70
C ILE A 7 82.89 17.85 23.88
N ILE A 8 82.81 19.07 23.40
CA ILE A 8 81.64 19.58 22.67
C ILE A 8 81.94 19.78 21.18
N GLN A 9 82.82 19.08 20.55
CA GLN A 9 83.04 19.24 19.11
C GLN A 9 83.42 17.94 18.40
N SER A 10 82.56 16.95 18.44
CA SER A 10 82.52 15.89 17.40
C SER A 10 81.12 15.28 17.25
N THR A 11 80.10 16.09 17.04
CA THR A 11 79.03 15.66 16.25
C THR A 11 79.49 15.77 14.80
N GLU A 12 80.29 14.83 14.34
CA GLU A 12 80.48 14.56 12.93
C GLU A 12 79.10 14.35 12.33
N ARG A 13 78.70 15.30 11.52
CA ARG A 13 77.58 15.02 10.57
C ARG A 13 78.05 13.86 9.75
N ALA A 14 77.49 12.68 10.04
CA ALA A 14 77.68 11.48 9.21
C ALA A 14 77.24 11.84 7.79
N VAL A 15 78.19 12.20 6.93
CA VAL A 15 77.88 12.41 5.50
C VAL A 15 77.63 11.04 4.98
N SER A 16 76.30 10.75 4.76
CA SER A 16 75.87 9.47 4.24
C SER A 16 76.66 9.14 2.97
N THR A 17 77.25 7.96 2.94
CA THR A 17 77.97 7.47 1.76
C THR A 17 77.00 7.33 0.57
N SER A 18 77.49 7.45 -0.65
CA SER A 18 76.68 7.27 -1.85
C SER A 18 75.87 5.94 -1.85
N ALA A 19 76.49 4.89 -1.27
CA ALA A 19 75.81 3.58 -1.13
C ALA A 19 74.60 3.64 -0.15
N GLU A 20 74.70 4.37 0.96
CA GLU A 20 73.61 4.53 1.93
C GLU A 20 72.45 5.32 1.31
N ARG A 21 72.75 6.32 0.48
CA ARG A 21 71.71 7.08 -0.24
C ARG A 21 70.98 6.22 -1.24
N TYR A 22 71.64 5.37 -2.00
CA TYR A 22 71.01 4.43 -2.93
C TYR A 22 70.19 3.39 -2.18
N LEU A 23 70.67 2.86 -1.05
CA LEU A 23 69.86 1.93 -0.23
C LEU A 23 68.62 2.60 0.31
N LEU A 24 68.69 3.84 0.77
CA LEU A 24 67.55 4.60 1.30
C LEU A 24 66.48 4.86 0.20
N VAL A 25 66.93 5.28 -0.99
CA VAL A 25 66.03 5.47 -2.14
C VAL A 25 65.37 4.15 -2.54
N TYR A 26 66.12 3.04 -2.57
CA TYR A 26 65.57 1.71 -2.82
C TYR A 26 64.51 1.30 -1.79
N MET A 27 64.81 1.48 -0.49
CA MET A 27 63.87 1.17 0.59
C MET A 27 62.60 2.02 0.52
N ILE A 28 62.71 3.32 0.21
CA ILE A 28 61.54 4.20 -0.02
C ILE A 28 60.74 3.72 -1.25
N GLY A 29 61.41 3.34 -2.34
CA GLY A 29 60.75 2.80 -3.53
C GLY A 29 59.96 1.52 -3.25
N VAL A 30 60.56 0.58 -2.52
CA VAL A 30 59.86 -0.65 -2.10
C VAL A 30 58.68 -0.34 -1.18
N LEU A 31 58.84 0.56 -0.24
CA LEU A 31 57.77 0.98 0.68
C LEU A 31 56.58 1.58 -0.10
N LEU A 32 56.85 2.47 -1.06
CA LEU A 32 55.81 3.07 -1.90
C LEU A 32 55.06 2.02 -2.74
N ILE A 33 55.78 1.04 -3.30
CA ILE A 33 55.15 -0.07 -4.04
C ILE A 33 54.23 -0.89 -3.12
N VAL A 34 54.70 -1.26 -1.91
CA VAL A 34 53.90 -2.01 -0.95
C VAL A 34 52.68 -1.21 -0.51
N CYS A 35 52.84 0.08 -0.20
CA CYS A 35 51.71 0.94 0.12
C CYS A 35 50.68 1.05 -1.02
N SER A 36 51.16 1.19 -2.27
CA SER A 36 50.26 1.25 -3.43
C SER A 36 49.47 -0.04 -3.63
N LEU A 37 50.13 -1.20 -3.44
CA LEU A 37 49.44 -2.50 -3.51
C LEU A 37 48.39 -2.67 -2.43
N ILE A 38 48.68 -2.23 -1.20
CA ILE A 38 47.68 -2.26 -0.10
C ILE A 38 46.47 -1.34 -0.42
N ILE A 39 46.75 -0.14 -0.93
CA ILE A 39 45.67 0.80 -1.32
C ILE A 39 44.82 0.19 -2.43
N ILE A 40 45.43 -0.36 -3.48
CA ILE A 40 44.72 -1.01 -4.58
C ILE A 40 43.88 -2.20 -4.05
N PHE A 41 44.47 -3.04 -3.22
CA PHE A 41 43.77 -4.15 -2.57
C PHE A 41 42.53 -3.66 -1.80
N PHE A 42 42.71 -2.61 -0.99
CA PHE A 42 41.64 -2.05 -0.19
C PHE A 42 40.49 -1.47 -1.08
N ILE A 43 40.84 -0.76 -2.15
CA ILE A 43 39.87 -0.22 -3.11
C ILE A 43 39.07 -1.37 -3.78
N VAL A 44 39.76 -2.40 -4.27
CA VAL A 44 39.12 -3.56 -4.92
C VAL A 44 38.24 -4.31 -3.91
N PHE A 45 38.74 -4.49 -2.68
CA PHE A 45 37.98 -5.15 -1.62
C PHE A 45 36.70 -4.38 -1.26
N GLN A 46 36.81 -3.05 -1.07
CA GLN A 46 35.67 -2.19 -0.80
C GLN A 46 34.65 -2.22 -1.95
N LYS A 47 35.12 -2.14 -3.21
CA LYS A 47 34.25 -2.22 -4.38
C LYS A 47 33.49 -3.53 -4.43
N ARG A 48 34.17 -4.65 -4.18
CA ARG A 48 33.56 -5.99 -4.16
C ARG A 48 32.57 -6.13 -3.00
N LYS A 49 32.91 -5.66 -1.82
CA LYS A 49 32.02 -5.65 -0.66
C LYS A 49 30.75 -4.85 -0.93
N ASN A 50 30.89 -3.65 -1.49
CA ASN A 50 29.73 -2.79 -1.81
C ASN A 50 28.84 -3.42 -2.89
N SER A 51 29.43 -4.05 -3.92
CA SER A 51 28.67 -4.79 -4.94
C SER A 51 27.83 -5.92 -4.32
N LEU A 52 28.45 -6.76 -3.47
CA LEU A 52 27.73 -7.85 -2.79
C LEU A 52 26.62 -7.34 -1.87
N LEU A 53 26.83 -6.21 -1.22
CA LEU A 53 25.82 -5.57 -0.37
C LEU A 53 24.64 -5.05 -1.19
N LEU A 54 24.91 -4.40 -2.32
CA LEU A 54 23.88 -3.93 -3.25
C LEU A 54 23.08 -5.08 -3.85
N ASP A 55 23.74 -6.16 -4.23
CA ASP A 55 23.08 -7.35 -4.77
C ASP A 55 22.17 -8.00 -3.72
N LYS A 56 22.63 -8.08 -2.46
CA LYS A 56 21.82 -8.58 -1.36
C LYS A 56 20.59 -7.70 -1.11
N ILE A 57 20.76 -6.37 -1.12
CA ILE A 57 19.63 -5.43 -0.97
C ILE A 57 18.62 -5.60 -2.11
N ARG A 58 19.10 -5.72 -3.37
CA ARG A 58 18.23 -5.96 -4.54
C ARG A 58 17.45 -7.25 -4.42
N GLN A 59 18.11 -8.34 -4.03
CA GLN A 59 17.45 -9.63 -3.81
C GLN A 59 16.40 -9.55 -2.72
N GLN A 60 16.68 -8.86 -1.62
CA GLN A 60 15.73 -8.67 -0.54
C GLN A 60 14.52 -7.85 -0.99
N GLN A 61 14.74 -6.76 -1.71
CA GLN A 61 13.66 -5.94 -2.26
C GLN A 61 12.79 -6.71 -3.27
N ALA A 62 13.42 -7.51 -4.14
CA ALA A 62 12.69 -8.36 -5.08
C ALA A 62 11.84 -9.42 -4.35
N PHE A 63 12.39 -10.06 -3.31
CA PHE A 63 11.68 -11.02 -2.48
C PHE A 63 10.50 -10.38 -1.72
N GLU A 64 10.70 -9.20 -1.14
CA GLU A 64 9.63 -8.45 -0.45
C GLU A 64 8.51 -8.05 -1.42
N ALA A 65 8.86 -7.64 -2.64
CA ALA A 65 7.89 -7.33 -3.69
C ALA A 65 7.09 -8.58 -4.12
N GLU A 66 7.75 -9.71 -4.31
CA GLU A 66 7.11 -10.99 -4.64
C GLU A 66 6.19 -11.46 -3.51
N LEU A 67 6.64 -11.37 -2.26
CA LEU A 67 5.83 -11.72 -1.08
C LEU A 67 4.58 -10.82 -0.97
N SER A 68 4.73 -9.51 -1.19
CA SER A 68 3.61 -8.57 -1.18
C SER A 68 2.61 -8.87 -2.30
N SER A 69 3.09 -9.21 -3.49
CA SER A 69 2.24 -9.62 -4.62
C SER A 69 1.46 -10.90 -4.30
N ALA A 70 2.14 -11.92 -3.78
CA ALA A 70 1.51 -13.18 -3.38
C ALA A 70 0.48 -12.99 -2.26
N GLN A 71 0.76 -12.16 -1.27
CA GLN A 71 -0.21 -11.81 -0.22
C GLN A 71 -1.46 -11.13 -0.80
N THR A 72 -1.28 -10.22 -1.76
CA THR A 72 -2.39 -9.53 -2.42
C THR A 72 -3.24 -10.53 -3.19
N GLU A 73 -2.64 -11.44 -3.93
CA GLU A 73 -3.35 -12.49 -4.69
C GLU A 73 -4.14 -13.43 -3.76
N ILE A 74 -3.53 -13.88 -2.66
CA ILE A 74 -4.21 -14.72 -1.66
C ILE A 74 -5.40 -13.96 -1.05
N GLN A 75 -5.25 -12.69 -0.72
CA GLN A 75 -6.35 -11.87 -0.20
C GLN A 75 -7.50 -11.76 -1.21
N GLU A 76 -7.20 -11.47 -2.48
CA GLU A 76 -8.21 -11.37 -3.54
C GLU A 76 -8.95 -12.70 -3.73
N GLN A 77 -8.22 -13.82 -3.74
CA GLN A 77 -8.83 -15.14 -3.86
C GLN A 77 -9.72 -15.48 -2.64
N THR A 78 -9.26 -15.12 -1.44
CA THR A 78 -10.03 -15.32 -0.21
C THR A 78 -11.31 -14.50 -0.23
N LEU A 79 -11.25 -13.23 -0.62
CA LEU A 79 -12.43 -12.37 -0.74
C LEU A 79 -13.42 -12.90 -1.77
N LYS A 80 -12.94 -13.39 -2.91
CA LYS A 80 -13.75 -14.03 -3.94
C LYS A 80 -14.47 -15.27 -3.39
N ASN A 81 -13.75 -16.13 -2.68
CA ASN A 81 -14.33 -17.35 -2.08
C ASN A 81 -15.39 -17.00 -1.02
N ILE A 82 -15.12 -16.04 -0.14
CA ILE A 82 -16.09 -15.55 0.85
C ILE A 82 -17.33 -14.97 0.15
N GLY A 83 -17.14 -14.22 -0.92
CA GLY A 83 -18.25 -13.68 -1.72
C GLY A 83 -19.15 -14.79 -2.28
N TRP A 84 -18.58 -15.87 -2.78
CA TRP A 84 -19.34 -17.03 -3.26
C TRP A 84 -20.06 -17.78 -2.14
N GLU A 85 -19.39 -18.04 -1.03
CA GLU A 85 -19.99 -18.68 0.15
C GLU A 85 -21.18 -17.87 0.70
N LEU A 86 -21.05 -16.56 0.76
CA LEU A 86 -22.15 -15.68 1.17
C LEU A 86 -23.32 -15.74 0.20
N HIS A 87 -23.05 -15.84 -1.10
CA HIS A 87 -24.13 -15.93 -2.11
C HIS A 87 -24.83 -17.29 -2.06
N ASP A 88 -24.05 -18.36 -2.12
CA ASP A 88 -24.59 -19.71 -2.32
C ASP A 88 -25.12 -20.34 -1.05
N ASN A 89 -24.48 -20.13 0.09
CA ASN A 89 -24.93 -20.69 1.36
C ASN A 89 -25.88 -19.75 2.09
N VAL A 90 -25.37 -18.60 2.54
CA VAL A 90 -26.16 -17.70 3.41
C VAL A 90 -27.30 -17.05 2.62
N GLY A 91 -27.06 -16.61 1.40
CA GLY A 91 -28.04 -15.97 0.56
C GLY A 91 -29.18 -16.93 0.16
N GLN A 92 -28.86 -18.19 -0.15
CA GLN A 92 -29.87 -19.19 -0.47
C GLN A 92 -30.70 -19.58 0.75
N LEU A 93 -30.09 -19.78 1.93
CA LEU A 93 -30.82 -20.08 3.17
C LEU A 93 -31.78 -18.96 3.56
N LEU A 94 -31.35 -17.70 3.48
CA LEU A 94 -32.21 -16.54 3.73
C LEU A 94 -33.33 -16.40 2.69
N ALA A 95 -33.09 -16.76 1.44
CA ALA A 95 -34.10 -16.75 0.40
C ALA A 95 -35.18 -17.81 0.68
N VAL A 96 -34.78 -19.02 1.07
CA VAL A 96 -35.72 -20.10 1.46
C VAL A 96 -36.49 -19.69 2.72
N ALA A 97 -35.82 -19.13 3.74
CA ALA A 97 -36.51 -18.63 4.94
C ALA A 97 -37.52 -17.53 4.61
N SER A 98 -37.17 -16.57 3.73
CA SER A 98 -38.09 -15.53 3.26
C SER A 98 -39.29 -16.10 2.51
N MET A 99 -39.07 -17.14 1.69
CA MET A 99 -40.14 -17.82 0.98
C MET A 99 -41.08 -18.55 1.96
N GLN A 100 -40.56 -19.28 2.92
CA GLN A 100 -41.35 -19.98 3.96
C GLN A 100 -42.17 -18.98 4.80
N LEU A 101 -41.56 -17.87 5.21
CA LEU A 101 -42.30 -16.81 5.91
C LEU A 101 -43.43 -16.23 5.06
N ASN A 102 -43.23 -16.02 3.76
CA ASN A 102 -44.29 -15.55 2.90
C ASN A 102 -45.48 -16.54 2.78
N ILE A 103 -45.21 -17.85 2.77
CA ILE A 103 -46.26 -18.89 2.77
C ILE A 103 -46.99 -18.87 4.12
N LEU A 104 -46.29 -18.84 5.25
CA LEU A 104 -46.89 -18.82 6.56
C LEU A 104 -47.74 -17.57 6.84
N LYS A 105 -47.39 -16.43 6.24
CA LYS A 105 -48.14 -15.18 6.38
C LYS A 105 -49.62 -15.29 6.02
N THR A 106 -49.99 -16.23 5.14
CA THR A 106 -51.38 -16.49 4.74
C THR A 106 -52.14 -17.39 5.71
N GLN A 107 -51.46 -17.98 6.69
CA GLN A 107 -52.01 -19.01 7.59
C GLN A 107 -52.07 -18.56 9.06
N ILE A 108 -51.51 -17.38 9.39
CA ILE A 108 -51.44 -16.86 10.77
C ILE A 108 -52.69 -16.03 11.12
N SER A 109 -53.03 -16.01 12.41
CA SER A 109 -54.10 -15.18 12.97
C SER A 109 -53.72 -13.71 13.03
N GLU A 110 -54.73 -12.80 13.05
CA GLU A 110 -54.51 -11.35 13.02
C GLU A 110 -53.66 -10.81 14.20
N ASP A 111 -53.79 -11.41 15.38
CA ASP A 111 -53.07 -11.04 16.62
C ASP A 111 -51.56 -11.26 16.55
N VAL A 112 -51.08 -12.12 15.65
CA VAL A 112 -49.63 -12.42 15.47
C VAL A 112 -49.05 -11.78 14.22
N LYS A 113 -49.88 -11.23 13.37
CA LYS A 113 -49.55 -10.78 12.01
C LYS A 113 -48.55 -9.62 11.98
N GLU A 114 -48.62 -8.72 12.94
CA GLU A 114 -47.70 -7.58 13.07
C GLU A 114 -46.30 -8.06 13.38
N ASN A 115 -46.09 -8.82 14.49
CA ASN A 115 -44.78 -9.36 14.87
C ASN A 115 -44.17 -10.26 13.82
N PHE A 116 -45.03 -11.04 13.10
CA PHE A 116 -44.60 -11.88 12.02
C PHE A 116 -44.17 -11.05 10.80
N GLY A 117 -44.87 -9.95 10.52
CA GLY A 117 -44.49 -8.98 9.48
C GLY A 117 -43.09 -8.39 9.73
N GLU A 118 -42.85 -7.95 10.94
CA GLU A 118 -41.52 -7.41 11.35
C GLU A 118 -40.41 -8.46 11.16
N ALA A 119 -40.62 -9.71 11.63
CA ALA A 119 -39.65 -10.80 11.43
C ALA A 119 -39.39 -11.10 9.96
N SER A 120 -40.42 -11.12 9.13
CA SER A 120 -40.31 -11.32 7.68
C SER A 120 -39.50 -10.19 7.02
N ASP A 121 -39.69 -8.96 7.44
CA ASP A 121 -39.00 -7.81 6.85
C ASP A 121 -37.52 -7.78 7.30
N ILE A 122 -37.20 -8.18 8.53
CA ILE A 122 -35.80 -8.37 8.98
C ILE A 122 -35.09 -9.41 8.11
N VAL A 123 -35.73 -10.55 7.83
CA VAL A 123 -35.14 -11.60 6.98
C VAL A 123 -34.93 -11.10 5.55
N LYS A 124 -35.88 -10.38 4.97
CA LYS A 124 -35.73 -9.76 3.64
C LYS A 124 -34.62 -8.74 3.59
N GLN A 125 -34.51 -7.91 4.63
CA GLN A 125 -33.43 -6.94 4.75
C GLN A 125 -32.08 -7.64 4.87
N SER A 126 -31.96 -8.66 5.72
CA SER A 126 -30.74 -9.47 5.86
C SER A 126 -30.32 -10.12 4.55
N LEU A 127 -31.26 -10.67 3.78
CA LEU A 127 -31.00 -11.21 2.45
C LEU A 127 -30.45 -10.15 1.49
N LYS A 128 -31.00 -8.93 1.53
CA LYS A 128 -30.56 -7.82 0.71
C LYS A 128 -29.11 -7.39 1.07
N GLU A 129 -28.81 -7.32 2.36
CA GLU A 129 -27.48 -6.97 2.85
C GLU A 129 -26.43 -8.05 2.50
N VAL A 130 -26.75 -9.34 2.69
CA VAL A 130 -25.86 -10.45 2.32
C VAL A 130 -25.57 -10.44 0.82
N ARG A 131 -26.58 -10.23 -0.02
CA ARG A 131 -26.39 -10.13 -1.48
C ARG A 131 -25.55 -8.92 -1.87
N SER A 132 -25.72 -7.79 -1.19
CA SER A 132 -24.91 -6.59 -1.43
C SER A 132 -23.44 -6.82 -1.05
N LEU A 133 -23.21 -7.44 0.10
CA LEU A 133 -21.86 -7.79 0.58
C LEU A 133 -21.18 -8.80 -0.36
N SER A 134 -21.86 -9.87 -0.74
CA SER A 134 -21.36 -10.86 -1.69
C SER A 134 -20.91 -10.21 -3.01
N ARG A 135 -21.73 -9.29 -3.56
CA ARG A 135 -21.39 -8.57 -4.78
C ARG A 135 -20.15 -7.67 -4.60
N SER A 136 -20.03 -6.99 -3.46
CA SER A 136 -18.87 -6.11 -3.21
C SER A 136 -17.56 -6.89 -3.04
N LEU A 137 -17.65 -8.16 -2.65
CA LEU A 137 -16.49 -9.06 -2.51
C LEU A 137 -16.12 -9.75 -3.83
N ASN A 138 -17.03 -9.79 -4.81
CA ASN A 138 -16.79 -10.49 -6.07
C ASN A 138 -16.21 -9.54 -7.14
N ASN A 139 -14.97 -9.80 -7.55
CA ASN A 139 -14.28 -9.02 -8.58
C ASN A 139 -14.97 -9.05 -9.95
N GLU A 140 -15.65 -10.16 -10.29
CA GLU A 140 -16.40 -10.29 -11.55
C GLU A 140 -17.56 -9.30 -11.64
N VAL A 141 -18.14 -8.94 -10.51
CA VAL A 141 -19.23 -7.94 -10.47
C VAL A 141 -18.68 -6.55 -10.83
N ILE A 142 -17.50 -6.19 -10.35
CA ILE A 142 -16.87 -4.90 -10.70
C ILE A 142 -16.62 -4.83 -12.21
N LEU A 143 -16.08 -5.90 -12.79
CA LEU A 143 -15.83 -5.98 -14.23
C LEU A 143 -17.10 -5.94 -15.10
N ASN A 144 -18.20 -6.48 -14.59
CA ASN A 144 -19.46 -6.58 -15.34
C ASN A 144 -20.31 -5.31 -15.27
N ILE A 145 -20.33 -4.62 -14.13
CA ILE A 145 -21.15 -3.41 -13.95
C ILE A 145 -20.38 -2.10 -14.18
N GLY A 146 -19.06 -2.18 -14.28
CA GLY A 146 -18.17 -1.04 -14.52
C GLY A 146 -17.70 -0.35 -13.23
N PHE A 147 -16.61 0.42 -13.37
CA PHE A 147 -15.87 1.01 -12.25
C PHE A 147 -16.69 2.06 -11.50
N GLU A 148 -17.25 3.06 -12.21
CA GLU A 148 -18.04 4.15 -11.60
C GLU A 148 -19.29 3.61 -10.92
N GLN A 149 -19.97 2.65 -11.55
CA GLN A 149 -21.18 2.06 -10.99
C GLN A 149 -20.87 1.25 -9.72
N SER A 150 -19.71 0.58 -9.67
CA SER A 150 -19.25 -0.15 -8.49
C SER A 150 -18.99 0.80 -7.32
N ILE A 151 -18.34 1.92 -7.57
CA ILE A 151 -18.11 2.98 -6.57
C ILE A 151 -19.46 3.55 -6.09
N THR A 152 -20.35 3.86 -7.02
CA THR A 152 -21.70 4.40 -6.70
C THR A 152 -22.48 3.43 -5.80
N ASN A 153 -22.46 2.16 -6.11
CA ASN A 153 -23.14 1.14 -5.32
C ASN A 153 -22.57 1.04 -3.90
N GLU A 154 -21.25 1.10 -3.76
CA GLU A 154 -20.59 1.05 -2.46
C GLU A 154 -20.87 2.32 -1.64
N LEU A 155 -20.78 3.50 -2.22
CA LEU A 155 -21.13 4.76 -1.56
C LEU A 155 -22.60 4.78 -1.11
N ASN A 156 -23.53 4.29 -1.93
CA ASN A 156 -24.93 4.16 -1.55
C ASN A 156 -25.15 3.19 -0.38
N ARG A 157 -24.38 2.11 -0.31
CA ARG A 157 -24.38 1.17 0.82
C ARG A 157 -23.90 1.87 2.09
N LEU A 158 -22.79 2.58 2.01
CA LEU A 158 -22.18 3.29 3.13
C LEU A 158 -23.05 4.44 3.66
N LYS A 159 -23.73 5.17 2.75
CA LYS A 159 -24.71 6.19 3.13
C LYS A 159 -25.86 5.61 3.97
N LYS A 160 -26.34 4.41 3.62
CA LYS A 160 -27.38 3.74 4.41
C LYS A 160 -26.90 3.24 5.77
N MET A 161 -25.61 2.91 5.89
CA MET A 161 -25.05 2.33 7.11
C MET A 161 -24.64 3.40 8.15
N LYS A 162 -24.00 4.48 7.71
CA LYS A 162 -23.31 5.39 8.63
C LYS A 162 -23.27 6.85 8.21
N PHE A 163 -23.07 7.15 6.92
CA PHE A 163 -22.79 8.50 6.48
C PHE A 163 -24.07 9.29 6.18
N ALA A 164 -24.07 10.57 6.53
CA ALA A 164 -25.15 11.50 6.14
C ALA A 164 -25.12 11.75 4.62
N SER A 165 -23.89 11.89 4.05
CA SER A 165 -23.67 11.98 2.61
C SER A 165 -22.53 11.07 2.19
N ALA A 166 -22.69 10.40 1.04
CA ALA A 166 -21.64 9.64 0.37
C ALA A 166 -21.87 9.76 -1.14
N GLU A 167 -20.99 10.50 -1.83
CA GLU A 167 -21.25 10.94 -3.20
C GLU A 167 -20.06 10.70 -4.13
N LEU A 168 -20.37 10.35 -5.39
CA LEU A 168 -19.43 10.27 -6.48
C LEU A 168 -19.62 11.47 -7.42
N GLN A 169 -18.52 12.13 -7.76
CA GLN A 169 -18.47 13.14 -8.81
C GLN A 169 -17.54 12.66 -9.92
N VAL A 170 -18.03 12.67 -11.16
CA VAL A 170 -17.25 12.30 -12.34
C VAL A 170 -17.08 13.52 -13.22
N LYS A 171 -15.84 13.81 -13.65
CA LYS A 171 -15.49 14.89 -14.56
C LYS A 171 -14.62 14.35 -15.70
N GLY A 172 -14.80 14.92 -16.88
CA GLY A 172 -14.10 14.51 -18.09
C GLY A 172 -14.83 13.40 -18.84
N GLU A 173 -14.27 13.01 -19.96
CA GLU A 173 -14.78 11.90 -20.77
C GLU A 173 -14.18 10.58 -20.26
N VAL A 174 -15.01 9.59 -20.03
CA VAL A 174 -14.59 8.31 -19.46
C VAL A 174 -13.63 7.61 -20.41
N VAL A 175 -12.42 7.34 -19.92
CA VAL A 175 -11.42 6.57 -20.66
C VAL A 175 -11.35 5.16 -20.05
N PRO A 176 -11.61 4.11 -20.86
CA PRO A 176 -11.52 2.74 -20.40
C PRO A 176 -10.10 2.40 -19.90
N PHE A 177 -10.02 1.60 -18.86
CA PHE A 177 -8.74 1.06 -18.41
C PHE A 177 -8.16 0.10 -19.46
N GLU A 178 -6.90 0.24 -19.77
CA GLU A 178 -6.19 -0.67 -20.68
C GLU A 178 -6.21 -2.11 -20.14
N ASN A 179 -6.02 -2.26 -18.84
CA ASN A 179 -6.12 -3.53 -18.13
C ASN A 179 -7.28 -3.50 -17.13
N LYS A 180 -8.31 -4.27 -17.38
CA LYS A 180 -9.47 -4.38 -16.48
C LYS A 180 -9.13 -4.84 -15.06
N LYS A 181 -8.02 -5.54 -14.85
CA LYS A 181 -7.57 -5.89 -13.50
C LYS A 181 -7.19 -4.66 -12.67
N HIS A 182 -6.76 -3.57 -13.32
CA HIS A 182 -6.43 -2.33 -12.62
C HIS A 182 -7.67 -1.66 -12.02
N GLU A 183 -8.85 -1.78 -12.66
CA GLU A 183 -10.13 -1.34 -12.07
C GLU A 183 -10.38 -2.00 -10.71
N ILE A 184 -10.16 -3.31 -10.63
CA ILE A 184 -10.33 -4.09 -9.39
C ILE A 184 -9.36 -3.59 -8.33
N ILE A 185 -8.08 -3.43 -8.69
CA ILE A 185 -7.04 -3.00 -7.74
C ILE A 185 -7.35 -1.62 -7.18
N ILE A 186 -7.72 -0.66 -8.03
CA ILE A 186 -8.11 0.68 -7.59
C ILE A 186 -9.36 0.64 -6.72
N PHE A 187 -10.35 -0.15 -7.10
CA PHE A 187 -11.56 -0.31 -6.31
C PHE A 187 -11.26 -0.90 -4.92
N ARG A 188 -10.34 -1.87 -4.81
CA ARG A 188 -9.89 -2.41 -3.52
C ARG A 188 -9.16 -1.38 -2.65
N ILE A 189 -8.39 -0.48 -3.26
CA ILE A 189 -7.80 0.65 -2.53
C ILE A 189 -8.90 1.54 -1.96
N LEU A 190 -9.91 1.88 -2.76
CA LEU A 190 -11.04 2.68 -2.31
C LEU A 190 -11.86 1.97 -1.21
N GLN A 191 -12.09 0.67 -1.33
CA GLN A 191 -12.79 -0.11 -0.29
C GLN A 191 -12.04 -0.08 1.04
N GLU A 192 -10.72 -0.20 1.03
CA GLU A 192 -9.91 -0.11 2.25
C GLU A 192 -9.99 1.30 2.85
N PHE A 193 -9.93 2.34 2.02
CA PHE A 193 -10.14 3.73 2.46
C PHE A 193 -11.53 3.89 3.12
N PHE A 194 -12.59 3.42 2.48
CA PHE A 194 -13.96 3.47 3.01
C PHE A 194 -14.09 2.69 4.32
N SER A 195 -13.49 1.49 4.41
CA SER A 195 -13.49 0.69 5.63
C SER A 195 -12.82 1.43 6.79
N ASN A 196 -11.71 2.10 6.52
CA ASN A 196 -11.00 2.90 7.50
C ASN A 196 -11.84 4.11 7.95
N SER A 197 -12.49 4.79 7.01
CA SER A 197 -13.42 5.89 7.31
C SER A 197 -14.61 5.41 8.17
N VAL A 198 -15.17 4.23 7.88
CA VAL A 198 -16.23 3.64 8.72
C VAL A 198 -15.75 3.34 10.13
N LYS A 199 -14.55 2.77 10.28
CA LYS A 199 -14.05 2.28 11.57
C LYS A 199 -13.49 3.39 12.46
N TYR A 200 -12.83 4.39 11.86
CA TYR A 200 -11.94 5.27 12.62
C TYR A 200 -12.23 6.75 12.48
N SER A 201 -12.92 7.20 11.41
CA SER A 201 -12.96 8.64 11.10
C SER A 201 -13.98 9.42 11.91
N GLU A 202 -15.10 8.82 12.34
CA GLU A 202 -16.27 9.51 12.88
C GLU A 202 -16.87 10.53 11.89
N ALA A 203 -16.56 10.40 10.61
CA ALA A 203 -17.01 11.29 9.56
C ALA A 203 -18.52 11.22 9.34
N LYS A 204 -19.09 12.35 8.92
CA LYS A 204 -20.47 12.46 8.45
C LYS A 204 -20.58 12.40 6.93
N ASN A 205 -19.56 12.87 6.23
CA ASN A 205 -19.56 12.96 4.79
C ASN A 205 -18.37 12.20 4.20
N LEU A 206 -18.64 11.50 3.10
CA LEU A 206 -17.67 10.78 2.31
C LEU A 206 -17.81 11.21 0.85
N SER A 207 -16.73 11.52 0.18
CA SER A 207 -16.77 11.92 -1.23
C SER A 207 -15.71 11.22 -2.05
N VAL A 208 -16.06 10.92 -3.30
CA VAL A 208 -15.12 10.43 -4.32
C VAL A 208 -15.24 11.31 -5.55
N LYS A 209 -14.11 11.74 -6.09
CA LYS A 209 -14.04 12.49 -7.35
C LYS A 209 -13.18 11.71 -8.34
N LEU A 210 -13.71 11.50 -9.53
CA LEU A 210 -12.99 10.92 -10.66
C LEU A 210 -12.80 12.02 -11.71
N ASN A 211 -11.57 12.37 -11.98
CA ASN A 211 -11.22 13.36 -13.00
C ASN A 211 -10.47 12.66 -14.15
N TYR A 212 -11.19 12.38 -15.24
CA TYR A 212 -10.62 11.80 -16.45
C TYR A 212 -9.89 12.87 -17.24
N GLY A 213 -8.56 12.83 -17.19
CA GLY A 213 -7.68 13.71 -17.98
C GLY A 213 -7.23 13.03 -19.28
N PRO A 214 -6.43 13.70 -20.10
CA PRO A 214 -5.94 13.14 -21.37
C PRO A 214 -4.91 12.02 -21.18
N GLU A 215 -4.13 12.02 -20.10
CA GLU A 215 -3.02 11.08 -19.88
C GLU A 215 -3.22 10.20 -18.65
N LYS A 216 -4.05 10.63 -17.71
CA LYS A 216 -4.25 9.95 -16.43
C LYS A 216 -5.66 10.14 -15.89
N LEU A 217 -6.10 9.17 -15.08
CA LEU A 217 -7.25 9.28 -14.21
C LEU A 217 -6.78 9.72 -12.82
N GLN A 218 -7.25 10.87 -12.35
CA GLN A 218 -7.09 11.31 -10.97
C GLN A 218 -8.32 10.91 -10.16
N ILE A 219 -8.07 10.24 -9.03
CA ILE A 219 -9.10 9.78 -8.10
C ILE A 219 -8.83 10.41 -6.75
N ILE A 220 -9.80 11.13 -6.20
CA ILE A 220 -9.70 11.77 -4.90
C ILE A 220 -10.83 11.23 -4.03
N ALA A 221 -10.49 10.50 -2.97
CA ALA A 221 -11.44 10.06 -1.96
C ALA A 221 -11.17 10.80 -0.65
N SER A 222 -12.21 11.36 -0.03
CA SER A 222 -12.05 12.13 1.21
C SER A 222 -13.21 11.91 2.18
N ASP A 223 -12.89 11.91 3.47
CA ASP A 223 -13.84 12.00 4.57
C ASP A 223 -13.61 13.27 5.40
N ASP A 224 -14.65 13.75 6.05
CA ASP A 224 -14.63 14.92 6.94
C ASP A 224 -14.48 14.52 8.42
N GLY A 225 -13.82 13.42 8.69
CA GLY A 225 -13.69 12.88 10.04
C GLY A 225 -12.62 13.56 10.89
N LYS A 226 -12.29 12.93 12.01
CA LYS A 226 -11.31 13.45 12.97
C LYS A 226 -9.87 13.48 12.48
N GLY A 227 -9.57 12.78 11.39
CA GLY A 227 -8.19 12.63 10.88
C GLY A 227 -7.24 11.98 11.90
N PHE A 228 -5.96 11.98 11.59
CA PHE A 228 -4.90 11.48 12.45
C PHE A 228 -3.54 12.11 12.09
N ASP A 229 -2.57 12.02 13.00
CA ASP A 229 -1.21 12.48 12.73
C ASP A 229 -0.44 11.40 11.96
N MET A 230 -0.07 11.70 10.72
CA MET A 230 0.67 10.81 9.81
C MET A 230 2.08 10.43 10.33
N LYS A 231 2.65 11.21 11.26
CA LYS A 231 4.00 10.96 11.79
C LYS A 231 3.99 10.05 13.01
N SER A 232 2.98 10.15 13.85
CA SER A 232 2.87 9.44 15.11
C SER A 232 2.10 8.12 15.01
N THR A 233 1.36 7.91 13.92
CA THR A 233 0.56 6.71 13.73
C THR A 233 1.42 5.58 13.17
N GLU A 234 1.52 4.48 13.88
CA GLU A 234 2.05 3.24 13.29
C GLU A 234 1.26 2.91 12.03
N LYS A 235 1.97 2.75 10.91
CA LYS A 235 1.33 2.41 9.64
C LYS A 235 0.68 1.05 9.76
N GLY A 236 -0.59 1.01 10.07
CA GLY A 236 -1.37 -0.22 10.09
C GLY A 236 -1.32 -0.93 8.73
N SER A 237 -1.54 -2.25 8.74
CA SER A 237 -1.50 -3.09 7.52
C SER A 237 -2.36 -2.54 6.38
N GLY A 238 -3.49 -1.90 6.67
CA GLY A 238 -4.39 -1.31 5.67
C GLY A 238 -3.73 -0.20 4.84
N LEU A 239 -2.99 0.71 5.47
CA LEU A 239 -2.29 1.79 4.78
C LEU A 239 -1.16 1.25 3.89
N LEU A 240 -0.43 0.25 4.39
CA LEU A 240 0.63 -0.42 3.62
C LEU A 240 0.05 -1.17 2.42
N ASN A 241 -1.07 -1.87 2.60
CA ASN A 241 -1.74 -2.60 1.54
C ASN A 241 -2.27 -1.68 0.44
N MET A 242 -2.86 -0.52 0.81
CA MET A 242 -3.30 0.46 -0.19
C MET A 242 -2.13 0.96 -1.04
N LYS A 243 -1.02 1.31 -0.40
CA LYS A 243 0.18 1.77 -1.10
C LYS A 243 0.77 0.67 -2.00
N SER A 244 0.95 -0.55 -1.48
CA SER A 244 1.49 -1.68 -2.24
C SER A 244 0.65 -2.00 -3.48
N ARG A 245 -0.69 -1.94 -3.36
CA ARG A 245 -1.61 -2.11 -4.50
C ARG A 245 -1.46 -1.00 -5.54
N ALA A 246 -1.28 0.25 -5.12
CA ALA A 246 -1.06 1.36 -6.04
C ALA A 246 0.28 1.21 -6.79
N ASP A 247 1.34 0.84 -6.07
CA ASP A 247 2.67 0.59 -6.64
C ASP A 247 2.63 -0.54 -7.68
N LEU A 248 1.84 -1.61 -7.44
CA LEU A 248 1.68 -2.75 -8.35
C LEU A 248 1.17 -2.35 -9.75
N ILE A 249 0.41 -1.27 -9.85
CA ILE A 249 -0.18 -0.78 -11.10
C ILE A 249 0.39 0.58 -11.52
N ASN A 250 1.58 0.91 -11.07
CA ASN A 250 2.28 2.18 -11.35
C ASN A 250 1.42 3.43 -11.10
N THR A 251 0.56 3.39 -10.08
CA THR A 251 -0.32 4.48 -9.68
C THR A 251 0.33 5.31 -8.59
N THR A 252 0.39 6.63 -8.78
CA THR A 252 0.84 7.54 -7.72
C THR A 252 -0.14 7.47 -6.55
N TYR A 253 0.38 7.32 -5.35
CA TYR A 253 -0.40 7.22 -4.12
C TYR A 253 0.00 8.34 -3.17
N ASN A 254 -0.94 9.20 -2.83
CA ASN A 254 -0.76 10.24 -1.83
C ASN A 254 -1.91 10.18 -0.82
N LEU A 255 -1.57 9.96 0.45
CA LEU A 255 -2.52 10.00 1.55
C LEU A 255 -2.17 11.18 2.44
N SER A 256 -3.13 12.03 2.71
CA SER A 256 -3.00 13.17 3.61
C SER A 256 -4.05 13.11 4.70
N SER A 257 -3.65 13.41 5.92
CA SER A 257 -4.54 13.51 7.07
C SER A 257 -4.03 14.57 8.02
N LYS A 258 -4.96 15.29 8.61
CA LYS A 258 -4.70 16.25 9.67
C LYS A 258 -5.79 16.14 10.73
N ILE A 259 -5.39 16.21 11.99
CA ILE A 259 -6.33 16.14 13.11
C ILE A 259 -7.37 17.24 12.99
N GLY A 260 -8.64 16.85 12.94
CA GLY A 260 -9.81 17.75 12.80
C GLY A 260 -10.22 18.06 11.36
N ASP A 261 -9.40 17.70 10.33
CA ASP A 261 -9.69 18.02 8.92
C ASP A 261 -9.98 16.75 8.06
N GLY A 262 -10.07 15.57 8.70
CA GLY A 262 -10.36 14.32 8.01
C GLY A 262 -9.17 13.70 7.31
N VAL A 263 -9.46 12.83 6.34
CA VAL A 263 -8.47 12.09 5.55
C VAL A 263 -8.77 12.25 4.06
N THR A 264 -7.72 12.46 3.27
CA THR A 264 -7.81 12.50 1.80
C THR A 264 -6.81 11.55 1.19
N LEU A 265 -7.30 10.68 0.33
CA LEU A 265 -6.54 9.79 -0.53
C LEU A 265 -6.58 10.33 -1.95
N GLU A 266 -5.44 10.52 -2.55
CA GLU A 266 -5.29 10.92 -3.96
C GLU A 266 -4.50 9.85 -4.72
N LEU A 267 -5.07 9.36 -5.83
CA LEU A 267 -4.46 8.40 -6.73
C LEU A 267 -4.36 9.02 -8.12
N GLU A 268 -3.23 8.83 -8.80
CA GLU A 268 -3.07 9.19 -10.20
C GLU A 268 -2.68 7.94 -11.00
N TYR A 269 -3.64 7.43 -11.77
CA TYR A 269 -3.47 6.26 -12.60
C TYR A 269 -3.13 6.69 -14.05
N PRO A 270 -1.94 6.38 -14.57
CA PRO A 270 -1.58 6.67 -15.95
C PRO A 270 -2.29 5.68 -16.90
N TYR A 271 -2.84 6.16 -18.03
CA TYR A 271 -3.48 5.27 -19.00
C TYR A 271 -2.47 4.44 -19.78
N LYS A 272 -1.27 4.94 -19.99
CA LYS A 272 -0.17 4.18 -20.59
C LYS A 272 0.87 3.89 -19.51
N SER A 273 1.22 2.63 -19.35
CA SER A 273 2.38 2.23 -18.56
C SER A 273 3.63 2.78 -19.23
N ALA A 274 4.44 3.53 -18.47
CA ALA A 274 5.71 4.06 -18.97
C ALA A 274 6.75 2.95 -19.16
#